data_83845f5ad131e2b03d29789784580fef
#
_entry.id   83845f5ad131e2b03d29789784580fef
#
_cell.length_a   1.000
_cell.length_b   1.000
_cell.length_c   1.000
_cell.angle_alpha   90.00
_cell.angle_beta   90.00
_cell.angle_gamma   90.00
#
_symmetry.space_group_name_H-M   'P 1'
#
loop_
_entity.id
_entity.type
_entity.pdbx_description
1 polymer ?
#
loop_
_entity_poly.entity_id
_entity_poly.type
_entity_poly.pdbx_seq_one_letter_code
_entity_poly.pdbx_strand_id
1 'polypeptide(L)'
;SGYVFSSCGFGESTTDVVFAGNGLIYENGNQLAHNDRFSFEEQLIISEIDVEYLRAERRINTTFAASKGNIPADKKPVRIATEFVNSKELNLTRTFKRHPFVPQGAALNERCEEVFSIQVAGLAQRLVHTGAKTAVIGISGGLDSTLALLVCVKTFDKLGLSRKNIIGVTMPGFGTTNRTYHNAISLMNSLGITSREISIKEACIQHFKDINHDINVHDVTYENAQARERT
;
A
#
# COMPACT_ATOMS: atom_id res chain seq x y z
N SER A 1 -12.08 19.15 -3.80
CA SER A 1 -12.03 20.48 -4.46
C SER A 1 -10.72 21.17 -4.16
N GLY A 2 -10.30 22.09 -5.06
CA GLY A 2 -9.25 23.06 -4.80
C GLY A 2 -9.84 24.26 -4.06
N TYR A 3 -9.11 24.78 -3.07
CA TYR A 3 -9.54 25.91 -2.27
C TYR A 3 -8.36 26.88 -2.08
N VAL A 4 -8.58 28.13 -2.50
CA VAL A 4 -7.62 29.20 -2.33
C VAL A 4 -8.29 30.29 -1.50
N PHE A 5 -7.65 30.69 -0.42
CA PHE A 5 -8.19 31.65 0.53
C PHE A 5 -7.14 32.72 0.86
N SER A 6 -7.59 33.95 0.89
CA SER A 6 -6.82 35.09 1.40
C SER A 6 -7.74 35.95 2.26
N SER A 7 -7.30 36.25 3.46
CA SER A 7 -8.04 37.12 4.37
C SER A 7 -7.32 38.44 4.56
N CYS A 8 -8.06 39.40 5.14
CA CYS A 8 -7.51 40.71 5.55
C CYS A 8 -6.27 40.54 6.43
N GLY A 9 -5.32 41.42 6.28
CA GLY A 9 -4.07 41.46 7.00
C GLY A 9 -3.82 42.76 7.77
N PHE A 10 -2.56 42.99 8.09
CA PHE A 10 -2.12 44.22 8.80
C PHE A 10 -2.50 45.44 8.00
N GLY A 11 -3.03 46.46 8.69
CA GLY A 11 -3.43 47.73 8.08
C GLY A 11 -4.83 47.79 7.50
N GLU A 12 -5.54 46.65 7.39
CA GLU A 12 -6.94 46.59 6.86
C GLU A 12 -7.97 47.19 7.86
N SER A 13 -7.61 47.29 9.13
CA SER A 13 -8.39 47.98 10.14
C SER A 13 -7.49 48.84 11.01
N THR A 14 -8.00 50.02 11.38
CA THR A 14 -7.30 50.99 12.26
C THR A 14 -7.95 51.13 13.62
N THR A 15 -8.96 50.32 13.94
CA THR A 15 -9.73 50.41 15.18
C THR A 15 -9.61 49.14 16.03
N ASP A 16 -10.74 48.48 16.30
CA ASP A 16 -10.84 47.42 17.33
C ASP A 16 -10.58 46.00 16.80
N VAL A 17 -10.35 45.86 15.51
CA VAL A 17 -10.22 44.52 14.88
C VAL A 17 -8.78 44.30 14.43
N VAL A 18 -8.24 43.12 14.79
CA VAL A 18 -6.94 42.68 14.33
C VAL A 18 -7.13 41.51 13.37
N PHE A 19 -6.59 41.61 12.17
CA PHE A 19 -6.67 40.61 11.16
C PHE A 19 -5.39 39.76 11.06
N ALA A 20 -5.54 38.47 10.90
CA ALA A 20 -4.39 37.54 10.87
C ALA A 20 -3.62 37.54 9.55
N GLY A 21 -4.21 38.05 8.46
CA GLY A 21 -3.61 37.97 7.13
C GLY A 21 -3.40 36.52 6.65
N ASN A 22 -4.41 35.66 6.81
CA ASN A 22 -4.25 34.23 6.57
C ASN A 22 -4.44 33.92 5.09
N GLY A 23 -3.43 33.35 4.45
CA GLY A 23 -3.43 32.81 3.10
C GLY A 23 -3.29 31.28 3.13
N LEU A 24 -4.15 30.58 2.40
CA LEU A 24 -4.19 29.12 2.38
C LEU A 24 -4.46 28.59 0.98
N ILE A 25 -3.76 27.52 0.59
CA ILE A 25 -4.06 26.75 -0.61
C ILE A 25 -4.22 25.30 -0.23
N TYR A 26 -5.39 24.73 -0.57
CA TYR A 26 -5.73 23.34 -0.28
C TYR A 26 -6.17 22.59 -1.56
N GLU A 27 -5.84 21.30 -1.59
CA GLU A 27 -6.34 20.37 -2.61
C GLU A 27 -6.86 19.11 -1.92
N ASN A 28 -8.13 18.80 -2.17
CA ASN A 28 -8.80 17.60 -1.63
C ASN A 28 -8.58 17.35 -0.13
N GLY A 29 -8.62 18.41 0.68
CA GLY A 29 -8.39 18.36 2.12
C GLY A 29 -6.93 18.47 2.56
N ASN A 30 -5.98 18.38 1.64
CA ASN A 30 -4.56 18.51 1.94
C ASN A 30 -4.11 19.96 1.78
N GLN A 31 -3.38 20.48 2.76
CA GLN A 31 -2.76 21.81 2.70
C GLN A 31 -1.54 21.77 1.78
N LEU A 32 -1.55 22.59 0.74
CA LEU A 32 -0.43 22.71 -0.20
C LEU A 32 0.51 23.84 0.16
N ALA A 33 -0.05 24.98 0.58
CA ALA A 33 0.71 26.15 1.00
C ALA A 33 -0.06 26.97 2.04
N HIS A 34 0.66 27.67 2.88
CA HIS A 34 0.14 28.69 3.79
C HIS A 34 1.20 29.78 3.96
N ASN A 35 0.77 30.97 4.37
CA ASN A 35 1.65 32.06 4.78
C ASN A 35 1.77 32.11 6.31
N ASP A 36 2.70 32.96 6.79
CA ASP A 36 2.81 33.29 8.20
C ASP A 36 1.72 34.29 8.59
N ARG A 37 0.95 33.94 9.61
CA ARG A 37 -0.09 34.82 10.13
C ARG A 37 0.51 35.97 10.96
N PHE A 38 -0.21 37.07 11.01
CA PHE A 38 0.18 38.30 11.74
C PHE A 38 1.49 38.92 11.24
N SER A 39 1.86 38.67 9.99
CA SER A 39 2.97 39.39 9.34
C SER A 39 2.56 40.85 9.05
N PHE A 40 3.51 41.76 9.17
CA PHE A 40 3.35 43.14 8.76
C PHE A 40 3.84 43.42 7.34
N GLU A 41 4.47 42.40 6.74
CA GLU A 41 4.99 42.44 5.39
C GLU A 41 4.06 41.73 4.40
N GLU A 42 4.11 42.15 3.15
CA GLU A 42 3.40 41.49 2.07
C GLU A 42 3.92 40.06 1.86
N GLN A 43 3.02 39.10 1.65
CA GLN A 43 3.38 37.73 1.42
C GLN A 43 2.69 37.20 0.19
N LEU A 44 3.41 36.43 -0.62
CA LEU A 44 2.90 35.68 -1.77
C LEU A 44 3.11 34.20 -1.56
N ILE A 45 2.03 33.42 -1.61
CA ILE A 45 2.09 31.96 -1.62
C ILE A 45 1.69 31.44 -3.01
N ILE A 46 2.43 30.45 -3.48
CA ILE A 46 2.23 29.83 -4.79
C ILE A 46 2.18 28.32 -4.60
N SER A 47 1.26 27.67 -5.30
CA SER A 47 1.20 26.22 -5.36
C SER A 47 0.53 25.76 -6.66
N GLU A 48 0.62 24.48 -6.93
CA GLU A 48 0.00 23.81 -8.09
C GLU A 48 -1.16 22.95 -7.62
N ILE A 49 -2.30 23.05 -8.31
CA ILE A 49 -3.48 22.24 -8.05
C ILE A 49 -3.68 21.25 -9.20
N ASP A 50 -3.73 19.96 -8.89
CA ASP A 50 -4.01 18.89 -9.87
C ASP A 50 -5.52 18.82 -10.17
N VAL A 51 -5.94 19.48 -11.25
CA VAL A 51 -7.34 19.54 -11.67
C VAL A 51 -7.83 18.16 -12.13
N GLU A 52 -6.99 17.34 -12.75
CA GLU A 52 -7.39 16.01 -13.22
C GLU A 52 -7.59 15.04 -12.04
N TYR A 53 -6.75 15.13 -11.01
CA TYR A 53 -6.97 14.42 -9.76
C TYR A 53 -8.32 14.80 -9.12
N LEU A 54 -8.61 16.09 -9.04
CA LEU A 54 -9.91 16.56 -8.50
C LEU A 54 -11.11 16.10 -9.34
N ARG A 55 -10.94 15.97 -10.65
CA ARG A 55 -11.97 15.41 -11.55
C ARG A 55 -12.17 13.92 -11.31
N ALA A 56 -11.10 13.15 -11.12
CA ALA A 56 -11.17 11.74 -10.81
C ALA A 56 -11.91 11.50 -9.49
N GLU A 57 -11.56 12.23 -8.43
CA GLU A 57 -12.24 12.18 -7.14
C GLU A 57 -13.73 12.47 -7.22
N ARG A 58 -14.13 13.47 -8.02
CA ARG A 58 -15.55 13.79 -8.23
C ARG A 58 -16.32 12.71 -8.97
N ARG A 59 -15.67 11.92 -9.82
CA ARG A 59 -16.32 10.79 -10.51
C ARG A 59 -16.62 9.64 -9.55
N ILE A 60 -15.74 9.43 -8.59
CA ILE A 60 -15.88 8.36 -7.58
C ILE A 60 -16.91 8.77 -6.51
N ASN A 61 -16.99 10.04 -6.17
CA ASN A 61 -17.90 10.54 -5.14
C ASN A 61 -19.34 10.66 -5.65
N THR A 62 -20.15 9.63 -5.39
CA THR A 62 -21.55 9.56 -5.80
C THR A 62 -22.44 10.61 -5.13
N THR A 63 -22.13 11.05 -3.91
CA THR A 63 -22.87 12.10 -3.18
C THR A 63 -22.82 13.43 -3.92
N PHE A 64 -21.68 13.79 -4.50
CA PHE A 64 -21.54 14.99 -5.31
C PHE A 64 -22.41 14.92 -6.59
N ALA A 65 -22.47 13.77 -7.24
CA ALA A 65 -23.31 13.57 -8.42
C ALA A 65 -24.82 13.64 -8.06
N ALA A 66 -25.22 13.07 -6.93
CA ALA A 66 -26.59 13.08 -6.45
C ALA A 66 -27.11 14.51 -6.10
N SER A 67 -26.22 15.39 -5.62
CA SER A 67 -26.59 16.77 -5.27
C SER A 67 -26.97 17.64 -6.48
N LYS A 68 -26.58 17.23 -7.69
CA LYS A 68 -26.96 17.94 -8.95
C LYS A 68 -28.46 18.07 -9.18
N GLY A 69 -29.24 17.09 -8.71
CA GLY A 69 -30.70 17.10 -8.87
C GLY A 69 -31.42 18.23 -8.10
N ASN A 70 -30.74 18.85 -7.14
CA ASN A 70 -31.28 19.89 -6.28
C ASN A 70 -31.00 21.33 -6.80
N ILE A 71 -30.31 21.50 -7.92
CA ILE A 71 -30.03 22.81 -8.51
C ILE A 71 -31.19 23.21 -9.39
N PRO A 72 -31.89 24.33 -9.08
CA PRO A 72 -32.96 24.82 -9.91
C PRO A 72 -32.53 25.03 -11.37
N ALA A 73 -33.41 24.70 -12.32
CA ALA A 73 -33.07 24.72 -13.75
C ALA A 73 -32.74 26.13 -14.30
N ASP A 74 -33.19 27.16 -13.60
CA ASP A 74 -32.95 28.57 -13.90
C ASP A 74 -31.56 29.07 -13.44
N LYS A 75 -30.89 28.32 -12.54
CA LYS A 75 -29.55 28.65 -12.04
C LYS A 75 -28.46 27.96 -12.87
N LYS A 76 -28.36 28.30 -14.13
CA LYS A 76 -27.28 27.81 -14.98
C LYS A 76 -25.98 28.55 -14.65
N PRO A 77 -24.85 27.84 -14.54
CA PRO A 77 -23.56 28.49 -14.32
C PRO A 77 -23.19 29.35 -15.54
N VAL A 78 -22.71 30.57 -15.26
CA VAL A 78 -22.13 31.43 -16.30
C VAL A 78 -20.81 30.82 -16.74
N ARG A 79 -20.64 30.58 -18.01
CA ARG A 79 -19.38 30.11 -18.61
C ARG A 79 -18.65 31.28 -19.23
N ILE A 80 -17.49 31.58 -18.73
CA ILE A 80 -16.59 32.59 -19.28
C ILE A 80 -15.47 31.84 -20.01
N ALA A 81 -15.35 32.04 -21.31
CA ALA A 81 -14.24 31.51 -22.09
C ALA A 81 -13.00 32.38 -21.83
N THR A 82 -11.93 31.77 -21.41
CA THR A 82 -10.62 32.40 -21.24
C THR A 82 -9.60 31.70 -22.13
N GLU A 83 -8.63 32.43 -22.64
CA GLU A 83 -7.50 31.82 -23.30
C GLU A 83 -6.61 31.12 -22.28
N PHE A 84 -6.38 29.83 -22.47
CA PHE A 84 -5.50 29.04 -21.63
C PHE A 84 -4.14 28.89 -22.33
N VAL A 85 -3.11 29.45 -21.73
CA VAL A 85 -1.74 29.23 -22.20
C VAL A 85 -1.31 27.83 -21.79
N ASN A 86 -1.32 26.92 -22.74
CA ASN A 86 -0.83 25.56 -22.52
C ASN A 86 0.69 25.57 -22.64
N SER A 87 1.41 25.56 -21.53
CA SER A 87 2.86 25.38 -21.53
C SER A 87 3.19 23.95 -21.97
N LYS A 88 4.02 23.78 -22.99
CA LYS A 88 4.50 22.46 -23.43
C LYS A 88 5.42 21.80 -22.42
N GLU A 89 6.05 22.58 -21.55
CA GLU A 89 6.92 22.11 -20.48
C GLU A 89 6.30 22.45 -19.13
N LEU A 90 5.98 21.42 -18.36
CA LEU A 90 5.43 21.54 -17.04
C LEU A 90 6.56 21.36 -16.02
N ASN A 91 7.05 22.46 -15.46
CA ASN A 91 8.01 22.43 -14.36
C ASN A 91 7.23 22.38 -13.02
N LEU A 92 7.02 21.17 -12.51
CA LEU A 92 6.34 20.97 -11.22
C LEU A 92 7.25 21.34 -10.07
N THR A 93 6.76 22.21 -9.18
CA THR A 93 7.47 22.61 -7.96
C THR A 93 7.06 21.76 -6.76
N ARG A 94 5.90 21.09 -6.84
CA ARG A 94 5.42 20.21 -5.77
C ARG A 94 6.10 18.84 -5.82
N THR A 95 6.30 18.27 -4.64
CA THR A 95 6.81 16.91 -4.51
C THR A 95 5.68 15.91 -4.34
N PHE A 96 5.79 14.76 -5.02
CA PHE A 96 4.86 13.65 -4.90
C PHE A 96 5.46 12.54 -4.03
N LYS A 97 4.63 11.91 -3.21
CA LYS A 97 5.07 10.74 -2.44
C LYS A 97 5.42 9.61 -3.40
N ARG A 98 6.68 9.16 -3.40
CA ARG A 98 7.14 8.06 -4.26
C ARG A 98 6.47 6.73 -3.93
N HIS A 99 6.08 6.56 -2.69
CA HIS A 99 5.44 5.34 -2.17
C HIS A 99 4.16 5.72 -1.41
N PRO A 100 3.06 6.05 -2.13
CA PRO A 100 1.84 6.57 -1.49
C PRO A 100 1.15 5.55 -0.57
N PHE A 101 1.38 4.26 -0.80
CA PHE A 101 0.78 3.17 0.00
C PHE A 101 1.66 2.72 1.16
N VAL A 102 2.89 3.21 1.27
CA VAL A 102 3.79 2.88 2.37
C VAL A 102 3.64 3.90 3.48
N PRO A 103 3.23 3.50 4.69
CA PRO A 103 3.16 4.38 5.85
C PRO A 103 4.52 5.01 6.14
N GLN A 104 4.54 6.27 6.56
CA GLN A 104 5.76 7.01 6.85
C GLN A 104 5.61 7.84 8.13
N GLY A 105 6.74 8.20 8.74
CA GLY A 105 6.78 9.07 9.91
C GLY A 105 6.28 8.41 11.19
N ALA A 106 5.75 9.20 12.12
CA ALA A 106 5.34 8.75 13.45
C ALA A 106 4.23 7.67 13.44
N ALA A 107 3.37 7.67 12.41
CA ALA A 107 2.29 6.70 12.27
C ALA A 107 2.75 5.35 11.66
N LEU A 108 4.02 5.17 11.31
CA LEU A 108 4.50 3.96 10.64
C LEU A 108 4.25 2.70 11.47
N ASN A 109 4.65 2.72 12.73
CA ASN A 109 4.52 1.56 13.62
C ASN A 109 3.06 1.19 13.86
N GLU A 110 2.21 2.17 14.17
CA GLU A 110 0.77 1.98 14.39
C GLU A 110 0.11 1.36 13.15
N ARG A 111 0.42 1.87 11.96
CA ARG A 111 -0.11 1.35 10.70
C ARG A 111 0.39 -0.06 10.38
N CYS A 112 1.66 -0.35 10.63
CA CYS A 112 2.19 -1.69 10.43
C CYS A 112 1.55 -2.70 11.40
N GLU A 113 1.35 -2.33 12.65
CA GLU A 113 0.66 -3.16 13.64
C GLU A 113 -0.81 -3.39 13.26
N GLU A 114 -1.51 -2.37 12.77
CA GLU A 114 -2.89 -2.48 12.29
C GLU A 114 -2.98 -3.46 11.12
N VAL A 115 -2.15 -3.29 10.08
CA VAL A 115 -2.13 -4.16 8.90
C VAL A 115 -1.80 -5.61 9.29
N PHE A 116 -0.85 -5.82 10.17
CA PHE A 116 -0.51 -7.16 10.67
C PHE A 116 -1.65 -7.77 11.48
N SER A 117 -2.29 -6.98 12.32
CA SER A 117 -3.43 -7.42 13.15
C SER A 117 -4.64 -7.80 12.32
N ILE A 118 -4.91 -7.09 11.22
CA ILE A 118 -5.98 -7.43 10.27
C ILE A 118 -5.74 -8.84 9.67
N GLN A 119 -4.51 -9.13 9.24
CA GLN A 119 -4.17 -10.44 8.68
C GLN A 119 -4.32 -11.55 9.72
N VAL A 120 -3.83 -11.32 10.94
CA VAL A 120 -3.96 -12.26 12.05
C VAL A 120 -5.42 -12.52 12.42
N ALA A 121 -6.25 -11.48 12.48
CA ALA A 121 -7.67 -11.61 12.77
C ALA A 121 -8.42 -12.37 11.67
N GLY A 122 -8.09 -12.09 10.41
CA GLY A 122 -8.67 -12.79 9.27
C GLY A 122 -8.37 -14.30 9.29
N LEU A 123 -7.12 -14.67 9.53
CA LEU A 123 -6.73 -16.09 9.64
C LEU A 123 -7.36 -16.76 10.88
N ALA A 124 -7.38 -16.06 12.03
CA ALA A 124 -8.00 -16.58 13.25
C ALA A 124 -9.47 -16.89 13.03
N GLN A 125 -10.22 -16.00 12.40
CA GLN A 125 -11.64 -16.21 12.09
C GLN A 125 -11.85 -17.42 11.20
N ARG A 126 -10.99 -17.65 10.19
CA ARG A 126 -11.09 -18.83 9.32
C ARG A 126 -10.81 -20.12 10.07
N LEU A 127 -9.75 -20.17 10.89
CA LEU A 127 -9.43 -21.35 11.69
C LEU A 127 -10.56 -21.70 12.66
N VAL A 128 -11.12 -20.70 13.35
CA VAL A 128 -12.26 -20.92 14.27
C VAL A 128 -13.48 -21.40 13.51
N HIS A 129 -13.83 -20.77 12.38
CA HIS A 129 -15.00 -21.14 11.59
C HIS A 129 -14.92 -22.56 11.03
N THR A 130 -13.73 -22.97 10.57
CA THR A 130 -13.53 -24.32 9.97
C THR A 130 -13.23 -25.39 11.02
N GLY A 131 -12.94 -25.01 12.27
CA GLY A 131 -12.46 -25.91 13.31
C GLY A 131 -11.05 -26.47 13.07
N ALA A 132 -10.30 -25.89 12.10
CA ALA A 132 -8.96 -26.32 11.78
C ALA A 132 -7.98 -26.00 12.92
N LYS A 133 -7.18 -26.98 13.30
CA LYS A 133 -6.17 -26.88 14.37
C LYS A 133 -4.75 -27.00 13.85
N THR A 134 -4.57 -27.14 12.55
CA THR A 134 -3.28 -27.29 11.88
C THR A 134 -3.23 -26.36 10.68
N ALA A 135 -2.08 -25.76 10.44
CA ALA A 135 -1.78 -24.97 9.24
C ALA A 135 -0.55 -25.55 8.54
N VAL A 136 -0.59 -25.65 7.22
CA VAL A 136 0.57 -26.04 6.40
C VAL A 136 0.95 -24.86 5.53
N ILE A 137 2.24 -24.53 5.50
CA ILE A 137 2.74 -23.39 4.77
C ILE A 137 4.08 -23.68 4.08
N GLY A 138 4.17 -23.33 2.80
CA GLY A 138 5.44 -23.40 2.04
C GLY A 138 6.37 -22.24 2.43
N ILE A 139 7.58 -22.57 2.87
CA ILE A 139 8.58 -21.59 3.29
C ILE A 139 9.75 -21.57 2.30
N SER A 140 9.78 -20.54 1.49
CA SER A 140 10.85 -20.33 0.49
C SER A 140 12.09 -19.62 1.05
N GLY A 141 11.97 -18.98 2.22
CA GLY A 141 13.00 -18.09 2.78
C GLY A 141 12.97 -16.66 2.21
N GLY A 142 11.96 -16.31 1.40
CA GLY A 142 11.66 -14.96 0.93
C GLY A 142 10.74 -14.20 1.89
N LEU A 143 10.52 -12.91 1.61
CA LEU A 143 9.74 -12.02 2.48
C LEU A 143 8.27 -12.45 2.62
N ASP A 144 7.63 -12.85 1.52
CA ASP A 144 6.20 -13.20 1.52
C ASP A 144 5.91 -14.40 2.40
N SER A 145 6.70 -15.48 2.23
CA SER A 145 6.56 -16.69 3.06
C SER A 145 6.93 -16.42 4.52
N THR A 146 7.88 -15.53 4.78
CA THR A 146 8.25 -15.10 6.12
C THR A 146 7.08 -14.37 6.79
N LEU A 147 6.48 -13.38 6.12
CA LEU A 147 5.33 -12.64 6.65
C LEU A 147 4.16 -13.59 6.90
N ALA A 148 3.83 -14.46 5.95
CA ALA A 148 2.75 -15.43 6.10
C ALA A 148 2.98 -16.35 7.31
N LEU A 149 4.21 -16.81 7.53
CA LEU A 149 4.55 -17.63 8.70
C LEU A 149 4.39 -16.85 10.01
N LEU A 150 4.84 -15.59 10.07
CA LEU A 150 4.68 -14.74 11.26
C LEU A 150 3.20 -14.49 11.58
N VAL A 151 2.36 -14.28 10.57
CA VAL A 151 0.90 -14.19 10.72
C VAL A 151 0.33 -15.49 11.29
N CYS A 152 0.74 -16.65 10.77
CA CYS A 152 0.33 -17.96 11.29
C CYS A 152 0.71 -18.13 12.76
N VAL A 153 1.96 -17.88 13.11
CA VAL A 153 2.47 -18.02 14.49
C VAL A 153 1.69 -17.12 15.44
N LYS A 154 1.53 -15.83 15.08
CA LYS A 154 0.78 -14.89 15.93
C LYS A 154 -0.69 -15.28 16.09
N THR A 155 -1.29 -15.85 15.05
CA THR A 155 -2.66 -16.35 15.07
C THR A 155 -2.79 -17.54 16.01
N PHE A 156 -1.88 -18.52 15.92
CA PHE A 156 -1.88 -19.69 16.80
C PHE A 156 -1.68 -19.30 18.26
N ASP A 157 -0.76 -18.37 18.53
CA ASP A 157 -0.54 -17.82 19.87
C ASP A 157 -1.82 -17.19 20.43
N LYS A 158 -2.52 -16.35 19.63
CA LYS A 158 -3.77 -15.70 20.05
C LYS A 158 -4.91 -16.69 20.31
N LEU A 159 -4.97 -17.78 19.56
CA LEU A 159 -5.98 -18.81 19.71
C LEU A 159 -5.61 -19.86 20.78
N GLY A 160 -4.45 -19.76 21.42
CA GLY A 160 -3.96 -20.75 22.38
C GLY A 160 -3.63 -22.10 21.74
N LEU A 161 -3.37 -22.13 20.43
CA LEU A 161 -3.01 -23.35 19.71
C LEU A 161 -1.49 -23.57 19.76
N SER A 162 -1.08 -24.84 19.78
CA SER A 162 0.36 -25.18 19.77
C SER A 162 1.00 -24.77 18.45
N ARG A 163 2.13 -24.07 18.52
CA ARG A 163 2.96 -23.75 17.34
C ARG A 163 3.45 -25.00 16.61
N LYS A 164 3.53 -26.16 17.28
CA LYS A 164 3.86 -27.44 16.66
C LYS A 164 2.84 -27.93 15.63
N ASN A 165 1.64 -27.38 15.69
CA ASN A 165 0.60 -27.64 14.69
C ASN A 165 0.74 -26.75 13.43
N ILE A 166 1.71 -25.83 13.39
CA ILE A 166 2.12 -25.15 12.18
C ILE A 166 3.21 -25.99 11.52
N ILE A 167 2.93 -26.48 10.33
CA ILE A 167 3.85 -27.32 9.55
C ILE A 167 4.45 -26.45 8.44
N GLY A 168 5.67 -25.97 8.64
CA GLY A 168 6.42 -25.26 7.62
C GLY A 168 7.13 -26.25 6.70
N VAL A 169 6.91 -26.14 5.40
CA VAL A 169 7.49 -27.03 4.40
C VAL A 169 8.45 -26.23 3.52
N THR A 170 9.72 -26.61 3.47
CA THR A 170 10.66 -26.10 2.47
C THR A 170 10.85 -27.14 1.36
N MET A 171 10.81 -26.70 0.11
CA MET A 171 10.86 -27.55 -1.07
C MET A 171 12.03 -27.12 -1.97
N PRO A 172 13.28 -27.49 -1.59
CA PRO A 172 14.44 -27.10 -2.38
C PRO A 172 14.43 -27.74 -3.76
N GLY A 173 14.59 -26.91 -4.78
CA GLY A 173 14.76 -27.27 -6.17
C GLY A 173 16.13 -26.84 -6.71
N PHE A 174 16.26 -26.72 -8.03
CA PHE A 174 17.50 -26.30 -8.68
C PHE A 174 17.78 -24.79 -8.50
N GLY A 175 16.72 -23.95 -8.44
CA GLY A 175 16.84 -22.50 -8.23
C GLY A 175 16.96 -22.07 -6.77
N THR A 176 16.98 -23.00 -5.81
CA THR A 176 17.06 -22.67 -4.39
C THR A 176 18.49 -22.31 -4.02
N THR A 177 18.72 -21.06 -3.57
CA THR A 177 20.04 -20.63 -3.11
C THR A 177 20.30 -21.11 -1.67
N ASN A 178 21.57 -21.31 -1.32
CA ASN A 178 21.96 -21.68 0.05
C ASN A 178 21.43 -20.66 1.07
N ARG A 179 21.46 -19.37 0.75
CA ARG A 179 20.97 -18.30 1.64
C ARG A 179 19.49 -18.43 1.95
N THR A 180 18.65 -18.58 0.92
CA THR A 180 17.19 -18.70 1.12
C THR A 180 16.82 -19.97 1.85
N TYR A 181 17.52 -21.08 1.55
CA TYR A 181 17.36 -22.34 2.26
C TYR A 181 17.66 -22.22 3.76
N HIS A 182 18.85 -21.69 4.10
CA HIS A 182 19.23 -21.51 5.50
C HIS A 182 18.31 -20.53 6.25
N ASN A 183 17.85 -19.47 5.60
CA ASN A 183 16.87 -18.54 6.16
C ASN A 183 15.57 -19.28 6.52
N ALA A 184 15.06 -20.13 5.62
CA ALA A 184 13.84 -20.88 5.86
C ALA A 184 13.95 -21.81 7.07
N ILE A 185 15.00 -22.62 7.12
CA ILE A 185 15.24 -23.56 8.22
C ILE A 185 15.46 -22.82 9.55
N SER A 186 16.31 -21.79 9.56
CA SER A 186 16.59 -21.01 10.77
C SER A 186 15.34 -20.34 11.32
N LEU A 187 14.51 -19.76 10.45
CA LEU A 187 13.26 -19.12 10.83
C LEU A 187 12.28 -20.12 11.46
N MET A 188 12.04 -21.26 10.79
CA MET A 188 11.14 -22.30 11.31
C MET A 188 11.56 -22.82 12.67
N ASN A 189 12.88 -23.06 12.85
CA ASN A 189 13.45 -23.50 14.13
C ASN A 189 13.29 -22.44 15.23
N SER A 190 13.60 -21.17 14.93
CA SER A 190 13.50 -20.06 15.87
C SER A 190 12.08 -19.82 16.36
N LEU A 191 11.09 -20.05 15.50
CA LEU A 191 9.67 -19.91 15.83
C LEU A 191 9.09 -21.14 16.53
N GLY A 192 9.83 -22.24 16.60
CA GLY A 192 9.45 -23.47 17.31
C GLY A 192 8.32 -24.26 16.64
N ILE A 193 8.11 -24.07 15.35
CA ILE A 193 7.12 -24.79 14.53
C ILE A 193 7.62 -26.20 14.15
N THR A 194 6.76 -27.00 13.52
CA THR A 194 7.18 -28.25 12.87
C THR A 194 7.73 -27.96 11.49
N SER A 195 9.00 -28.29 11.25
CA SER A 195 9.64 -28.11 9.95
C SER A 195 9.69 -29.42 9.17
N ARG A 196 9.43 -29.34 7.87
CA ARG A 196 9.62 -30.44 6.92
C ARG A 196 10.40 -29.95 5.71
N GLU A 197 11.26 -30.82 5.20
CA GLU A 197 11.94 -30.63 3.93
C GLU A 197 11.49 -31.69 2.94
N ILE A 198 11.11 -31.26 1.75
CA ILE A 198 10.72 -32.11 0.64
C ILE A 198 11.48 -31.66 -0.59
N SER A 199 12.56 -32.38 -0.96
CA SER A 199 13.27 -32.05 -2.19
C SER A 199 12.43 -32.38 -3.41
N ILE A 200 12.28 -31.40 -4.31
CA ILE A 200 11.56 -31.61 -5.57
C ILE A 200 12.48 -31.96 -6.74
N LYS A 201 13.78 -32.11 -6.52
CA LYS A 201 14.76 -32.30 -7.61
C LYS A 201 14.51 -33.54 -8.44
N GLU A 202 14.28 -34.68 -7.78
CA GLU A 202 14.03 -35.95 -8.49
C GLU A 202 12.73 -35.90 -9.29
N ALA A 203 11.66 -35.32 -8.74
CA ALA A 203 10.40 -35.12 -9.42
C ALA A 203 10.56 -34.24 -10.67
N CYS A 204 11.30 -33.13 -10.55
CA CYS A 204 11.61 -32.28 -11.70
C CYS A 204 12.45 -33.01 -12.76
N ILE A 205 13.41 -33.84 -12.37
CA ILE A 205 14.21 -34.64 -13.30
C ILE A 205 13.30 -35.61 -14.07
N GLN A 206 12.40 -36.27 -13.37
CA GLN A 206 11.43 -37.17 -14.03
C GLN A 206 10.53 -36.41 -14.98
N HIS A 207 10.01 -35.26 -14.55
CA HIS A 207 9.16 -34.39 -15.38
C HIS A 207 9.89 -33.95 -16.67
N PHE A 208 11.15 -33.52 -16.58
CA PHE A 208 11.95 -33.16 -17.76
C PHE A 208 12.12 -34.34 -18.73
N LYS A 209 12.37 -35.54 -18.22
CA LYS A 209 12.43 -36.76 -19.03
C LYS A 209 11.13 -37.04 -19.77
N ASP A 210 9.99 -36.92 -19.07
CA ASP A 210 8.67 -37.22 -19.63
C ASP A 210 8.29 -36.29 -20.78
N ILE A 211 8.74 -35.02 -20.72
CA ILE A 211 8.46 -34.02 -21.77
C ILE A 211 9.63 -33.84 -22.77
N ASN A 212 10.69 -34.65 -22.67
CA ASN A 212 11.89 -34.57 -23.49
C ASN A 212 12.57 -33.19 -23.44
N HIS A 213 12.61 -32.56 -22.26
CA HIS A 213 13.28 -31.29 -22.03
C HIS A 213 14.69 -31.51 -21.48
N ASP A 214 15.67 -30.79 -22.05
CA ASP A 214 17.05 -30.83 -21.54
C ASP A 214 17.17 -30.01 -20.25
N ILE A 215 17.60 -30.65 -19.16
CA ILE A 215 17.80 -30.01 -17.85
C ILE A 215 18.80 -28.85 -17.87
N ASN A 216 19.69 -28.79 -18.87
CA ASN A 216 20.67 -27.71 -19.00
C ASN A 216 20.08 -26.46 -19.69
N VAL A 217 18.88 -26.54 -20.26
CA VAL A 217 18.19 -25.41 -20.87
C VAL A 217 17.31 -24.73 -19.82
N HIS A 218 17.76 -23.56 -19.37
CA HIS A 218 17.08 -22.75 -18.35
C HIS A 218 16.11 -21.77 -18.99
N ASP A 219 14.99 -22.29 -19.48
CA ASP A 219 13.89 -21.54 -20.06
C ASP A 219 12.64 -21.53 -19.17
N VAL A 220 11.53 -21.04 -19.71
CA VAL A 220 10.21 -21.02 -19.00
C VAL A 220 9.75 -22.42 -18.61
N THR A 221 10.08 -23.44 -19.40
CA THR A 221 9.72 -24.84 -19.11
C THR A 221 10.47 -25.34 -17.88
N TYR A 222 11.75 -25.01 -17.77
CA TYR A 222 12.58 -25.33 -16.61
C TYR A 222 12.02 -24.73 -15.32
N GLU A 223 11.58 -23.47 -15.34
CA GLU A 223 10.99 -22.79 -14.18
C GLU A 223 9.60 -23.36 -13.84
N ASN A 224 8.76 -23.57 -14.85
CA ASN A 224 7.41 -24.08 -14.68
C ASN A 224 7.37 -25.53 -14.13
N ALA A 225 8.30 -26.37 -14.52
CA ALA A 225 8.42 -27.72 -13.96
C ALA A 225 8.64 -27.65 -12.44
N GLN A 226 9.57 -26.82 -11.98
CA GLN A 226 9.81 -26.65 -10.54
C GLN A 226 8.61 -26.03 -9.81
N ALA A 227 7.87 -25.11 -10.44
CA ALA A 227 6.66 -24.55 -9.86
C ALA A 227 5.57 -25.61 -9.68
N ARG A 228 5.36 -26.49 -10.68
CA ARG A 228 4.39 -27.61 -10.62
C ARG A 228 4.70 -28.60 -9.53
N GLU A 229 5.97 -28.97 -9.38
CA GLU A 229 6.37 -29.95 -8.36
C GLU A 229 6.26 -29.40 -6.93
N ARG A 230 6.00 -28.10 -6.75
CA ARG A 230 5.72 -27.48 -5.45
C ARG A 230 4.23 -27.39 -5.11
N THR A 231 3.36 -27.73 -6.04
CA THR A 231 1.90 -27.65 -5.86
C THR A 231 1.32 -28.97 -5.44
#